data_288816e4eeda30fb7c17573d4bbc690b
#
_entry.id   288816e4eeda30fb7c17573d4bbc690b
#
_cell.length_a   1.000
_cell.length_b   1.000
_cell.length_c   1.000
_cell.angle_alpha   90.00
_cell.angle_beta   90.00
_cell.angle_gamma   90.00
#
_symmetry.space_group_name_H-M   'P 1'
#
loop_
_entity.id
_entity.type
_entity.pdbx_description
1 polymer ?
#
loop_
_entity_poly.entity_id
_entity_poly.type
_entity_poly.pdbx_seq_one_letter_code
_entity_poly.pdbx_strand_id
1 'polypeptide(L)'
;MEQKLKILMLEDQEDDAGLIDRALQKERISFVRRRVDTRDEFEKALDEFKPDVILSDHALPQFNSIEALRLYTSKKLNIPFILVTGTVSEEFAVYCLKRGADDYVLKSNLSRLPLAIRYALRQHRNESNRQIQEEMLRKQNEELIKINHELDAFVYSVSHDLRSPLSSILGVINILKLDTNIPPEPIFEYVRMIEKSVLKLDETLQGILNYSRNARGDLLISEVNVRDQIRKVIDELRYIEGMDKISFQVNVNGHTALFTDEYRLSVILTNLISNAIKYADQRKERSVVQIEATVTPAHLVMIVRDNGIGIPKEHISRVFGMFYRATEKSMGAGLGLYIVKEAVDKLSGSIVIQSQLGTETLVRITIPNRLLNRQ
;
A
#
# COMPACT_ATOMS: atom_id res chain seq x y z
N MET A 1 3.31 35.11 -11.01
CA MET A 1 3.23 35.40 -12.48
C MET A 1 1.97 34.68 -12.96
N GLU A 2 0.97 35.41 -13.47
CA GLU A 2 -0.18 34.78 -14.11
C GLU A 2 0.27 33.98 -15.32
N GLN A 3 -0.07 32.71 -15.38
CA GLN A 3 0.28 31.84 -16.50
C GLN A 3 -0.50 32.30 -17.73
N LYS A 4 0.21 32.67 -18.80
CA LYS A 4 -0.42 33.10 -20.05
C LYS A 4 -1.11 31.91 -20.72
N LEU A 5 -2.35 32.09 -21.16
CA LEU A 5 -3.12 31.08 -21.87
C LEU A 5 -2.48 30.76 -23.23
N LYS A 6 -2.19 29.52 -23.52
CA LYS A 6 -1.63 29.05 -24.78
C LYS A 6 -2.75 28.72 -25.76
N ILE A 7 -2.86 29.52 -26.83
CA ILE A 7 -3.91 29.39 -27.85
C ILE A 7 -3.28 28.84 -29.13
N LEU A 8 -3.69 27.65 -29.56
CA LEU A 8 -3.38 27.16 -30.90
C LEU A 8 -4.50 27.60 -31.84
N MET A 9 -4.11 28.33 -32.85
CA MET A 9 -5.04 28.94 -33.81
C MET A 9 -4.83 28.33 -35.19
N LEU A 10 -5.83 27.63 -35.69
CA LEU A 10 -5.87 27.07 -37.02
C LEU A 10 -6.60 28.09 -37.93
N GLU A 11 -5.84 28.93 -38.63
CA GLU A 11 -6.29 30.11 -39.40
C GLU A 11 -5.25 30.46 -40.49
N ASP A 12 -5.67 30.63 -41.74
CA ASP A 12 -4.79 30.99 -42.85
C ASP A 12 -4.59 32.50 -42.99
N GLN A 13 -5.54 33.31 -42.51
CA GLN A 13 -5.52 34.74 -42.62
C GLN A 13 -5.01 35.43 -41.34
N GLU A 14 -3.91 36.19 -41.43
CA GLU A 14 -3.35 36.91 -40.29
C GLU A 14 -4.30 38.02 -39.80
N ASP A 15 -5.07 38.64 -40.72
CA ASP A 15 -6.04 39.68 -40.37
C ASP A 15 -7.15 39.18 -39.47
N ASP A 16 -7.65 37.98 -39.75
CA ASP A 16 -8.67 37.28 -38.92
C ASP A 16 -8.10 36.88 -37.58
N ALA A 17 -6.88 36.35 -37.55
CA ALA A 17 -6.18 36.06 -36.31
C ALA A 17 -5.99 37.33 -35.47
N GLY A 18 -5.68 38.48 -36.12
CA GLY A 18 -5.58 39.78 -35.46
C GLY A 18 -6.91 40.31 -34.89
N LEU A 19 -8.05 39.95 -35.50
CA LEU A 19 -9.39 40.27 -34.95
C LEU A 19 -9.66 39.48 -33.70
N ILE A 20 -9.31 38.19 -33.66
CA ILE A 20 -9.39 37.32 -32.48
C ILE A 20 -8.50 37.89 -31.36
N ASP A 21 -7.27 38.23 -31.63
CA ASP A 21 -6.35 38.81 -30.65
C ASP A 21 -6.94 40.07 -29.98
N ARG A 22 -7.49 40.99 -30.81
CA ARG A 22 -8.14 42.23 -30.32
C ARG A 22 -9.33 41.93 -29.42
N ALA A 23 -10.15 40.95 -29.78
CA ALA A 23 -11.30 40.53 -28.97
C ALA A 23 -10.87 39.99 -27.60
N LEU A 24 -9.81 39.16 -27.54
CA LEU A 24 -9.27 38.60 -26.30
C LEU A 24 -8.59 39.66 -25.42
N GLN A 25 -7.82 40.58 -26.03
CA GLN A 25 -7.14 41.66 -25.32
C GLN A 25 -8.14 42.65 -24.68
N LYS A 26 -9.25 42.94 -25.36
CA LYS A 26 -10.33 43.79 -24.83
C LYS A 26 -10.88 43.26 -23.51
N GLU A 27 -10.96 41.96 -23.36
CA GLU A 27 -11.39 41.28 -22.15
C GLU A 27 -10.24 40.92 -21.16
N ARG A 28 -9.06 41.54 -21.39
CA ARG A 28 -7.85 41.39 -20.55
C ARG A 28 -7.41 39.94 -20.36
N ILE A 29 -7.62 39.10 -21.36
CA ILE A 29 -7.05 37.73 -21.36
C ILE A 29 -5.59 37.82 -21.74
N SER A 30 -4.68 37.37 -20.86
CA SER A 30 -3.25 37.27 -21.13
C SER A 30 -2.97 35.92 -21.81
N PHE A 31 -2.47 35.96 -23.06
CA PHE A 31 -2.26 34.74 -23.83
C PHE A 31 -0.97 34.80 -24.67
N VAL A 32 -0.57 33.63 -25.16
CA VAL A 32 0.42 33.44 -26.22
C VAL A 32 -0.26 32.60 -27.30
N ARG A 33 -0.23 33.04 -28.55
CA ARG A 33 -0.78 32.29 -29.67
C ARG A 33 0.32 31.61 -30.49
N ARG A 34 -0.02 30.44 -31.06
CA ARG A 34 0.67 29.81 -32.20
C ARG A 34 -0.35 29.64 -33.30
N ARG A 35 -0.12 30.29 -34.45
CA ARG A 35 -0.97 30.17 -35.66
C ARG A 35 -0.38 29.10 -36.56
N VAL A 36 -1.23 28.27 -37.15
CA VAL A 36 -0.91 27.20 -38.09
C VAL A 36 -2.02 27.13 -39.16
N ASP A 37 -1.71 26.69 -40.38
CA ASP A 37 -2.66 26.55 -41.46
C ASP A 37 -2.56 25.20 -42.17
N THR A 38 -1.59 24.36 -41.82
CA THR A 38 -1.37 23.03 -42.36
C THR A 38 -1.53 21.93 -41.33
N ARG A 39 -1.80 20.70 -41.79
CA ARG A 39 -1.93 19.53 -40.94
C ARG A 39 -0.65 19.24 -40.13
N ASP A 40 0.49 19.25 -40.80
CA ASP A 40 1.78 18.91 -40.16
C ASP A 40 2.17 19.91 -39.07
N GLU A 41 1.92 21.21 -39.30
CA GLU A 41 2.15 22.23 -38.28
C GLU A 41 1.19 22.12 -37.12
N PHE A 42 -0.08 21.78 -37.39
CA PHE A 42 -1.08 21.55 -36.35
C PHE A 42 -0.68 20.36 -35.46
N GLU A 43 -0.29 19.21 -36.03
CA GLU A 43 0.19 18.06 -35.27
C GLU A 43 1.43 18.40 -34.42
N LYS A 44 2.43 19.07 -35.01
CA LYS A 44 3.63 19.51 -34.26
C LYS A 44 3.28 20.48 -33.14
N ALA A 45 2.36 21.42 -33.40
CA ALA A 45 1.95 22.37 -32.38
C ALA A 45 1.23 21.72 -31.18
N LEU A 46 0.42 20.69 -31.40
CA LEU A 46 -0.22 19.95 -30.31
C LEU A 46 0.82 19.35 -29.35
N ASP A 47 1.92 18.80 -29.88
CA ASP A 47 2.93 18.10 -29.09
C ASP A 47 3.97 19.06 -28.48
N GLU A 48 4.43 20.07 -29.23
CA GLU A 48 5.50 21.00 -28.82
C GLU A 48 4.97 22.18 -28.00
N PHE A 49 3.92 22.83 -28.49
CA PHE A 49 3.37 24.05 -27.90
C PHE A 49 2.47 23.71 -26.67
N LYS A 50 1.82 22.54 -26.70
CA LYS A 50 0.90 22.07 -25.65
C LYS A 50 -0.14 23.14 -25.32
N PRO A 51 -1.07 23.39 -26.24
CA PRO A 51 -2.06 24.46 -26.09
C PRO A 51 -3.05 24.18 -24.97
N ASP A 52 -3.55 25.25 -24.34
CA ASP A 52 -4.65 25.19 -23.37
C ASP A 52 -6.02 25.24 -24.07
N VAL A 53 -6.09 25.81 -25.28
CA VAL A 53 -7.31 25.87 -26.12
C VAL A 53 -6.95 25.91 -27.59
N ILE A 54 -7.79 25.29 -28.42
CA ILE A 54 -7.70 25.28 -29.87
C ILE A 54 -8.84 26.15 -30.43
N LEU A 55 -8.49 27.11 -31.26
CA LEU A 55 -9.42 27.92 -32.07
C LEU A 55 -9.24 27.51 -33.53
N SER A 56 -10.27 27.09 -34.21
CA SER A 56 -10.18 26.58 -35.59
C SER A 56 -11.16 27.29 -36.49
N ASP A 57 -10.65 27.93 -37.54
CA ASP A 57 -11.52 28.32 -38.63
C ASP A 57 -12.00 27.09 -39.42
N HIS A 58 -13.20 27.21 -40.02
CA HIS A 58 -13.78 26.14 -40.81
C HIS A 58 -13.23 26.16 -42.27
N ALA A 59 -13.07 27.30 -42.86
CA ALA A 59 -12.87 27.49 -44.29
C ALA A 59 -11.39 27.57 -44.68
N LEU A 60 -10.55 26.61 -44.27
CA LEU A 60 -9.17 26.57 -44.71
C LEU A 60 -8.99 25.73 -45.98
N PRO A 61 -8.18 26.15 -46.93
CA PRO A 61 -8.03 25.47 -48.22
C PRO A 61 -7.38 24.09 -48.15
N GLN A 62 -6.44 23.90 -47.23
CA GLN A 62 -5.60 22.69 -47.16
C GLN A 62 -5.92 21.76 -46.01
N PHE A 63 -6.43 22.26 -44.87
CA PHE A 63 -6.69 21.49 -43.68
C PHE A 63 -7.85 22.09 -42.89
N ASN A 64 -9.05 21.57 -43.09
CA ASN A 64 -10.27 22.14 -42.53
C ASN A 64 -10.53 21.74 -41.09
N SER A 65 -11.46 22.43 -40.44
CA SER A 65 -11.84 22.17 -39.02
C SER A 65 -12.34 20.76 -38.76
N ILE A 66 -12.98 20.08 -39.72
CA ILE A 66 -13.45 18.70 -39.56
C ILE A 66 -12.27 17.73 -39.47
N GLU A 67 -11.26 17.93 -40.29
CA GLU A 67 -10.05 17.10 -40.26
C GLU A 67 -9.25 17.36 -38.98
N ALA A 68 -9.14 18.63 -38.56
CA ALA A 68 -8.52 19.00 -37.31
C ALA A 68 -9.25 18.38 -36.10
N LEU A 69 -10.58 18.41 -36.11
CA LEU A 69 -11.40 17.82 -35.06
C LEU A 69 -11.30 16.28 -35.02
N ARG A 70 -11.23 15.63 -36.19
CA ARG A 70 -10.96 14.17 -36.26
C ARG A 70 -9.61 13.81 -35.66
N LEU A 71 -8.56 14.57 -36.02
CA LEU A 71 -7.21 14.36 -35.50
C LEU A 71 -7.18 14.57 -33.97
N TYR A 72 -7.75 15.67 -33.51
CA TYR A 72 -7.91 15.98 -32.08
C TYR A 72 -8.61 14.85 -31.30
N THR A 73 -9.74 14.37 -31.82
CA THR A 73 -10.50 13.29 -31.19
C THR A 73 -9.73 11.97 -31.19
N SER A 74 -9.01 11.64 -32.29
CA SER A 74 -8.20 10.43 -32.37
C SER A 74 -7.04 10.40 -31.36
N LYS A 75 -6.46 11.55 -31.06
CA LYS A 75 -5.42 11.71 -30.04
C LYS A 75 -5.97 11.73 -28.60
N LYS A 76 -7.30 11.68 -28.42
CA LYS A 76 -7.98 11.75 -27.11
C LYS A 76 -7.51 12.91 -26.23
N LEU A 77 -7.32 14.06 -26.84
CA LEU A 77 -6.84 15.25 -26.14
C LEU A 77 -7.96 15.82 -25.26
N ASN A 78 -7.60 16.29 -24.08
CA ASN A 78 -8.53 16.97 -23.18
C ASN A 78 -8.24 18.48 -23.16
N ILE A 79 -8.41 19.10 -24.35
CA ILE A 79 -8.13 20.51 -24.60
C ILE A 79 -9.39 21.09 -25.26
N PRO A 80 -9.94 22.24 -24.83
CA PRO A 80 -11.09 22.86 -25.48
C PRO A 80 -10.84 23.13 -26.98
N PHE A 81 -11.80 22.74 -27.83
CA PHE A 81 -11.81 22.94 -29.26
C PHE A 81 -12.99 23.82 -29.67
N ILE A 82 -12.73 25.07 -30.07
CA ILE A 82 -13.75 26.06 -30.40
C ILE A 82 -13.63 26.41 -31.89
N LEU A 83 -14.75 26.33 -32.61
CA LEU A 83 -14.81 26.80 -33.99
C LEU A 83 -14.99 28.31 -34.05
N VAL A 84 -14.18 28.99 -34.89
CA VAL A 84 -14.32 30.44 -35.14
C VAL A 84 -14.46 30.65 -36.67
N THR A 85 -15.67 30.99 -37.10
CA THR A 85 -15.96 30.92 -38.54
C THR A 85 -16.79 32.11 -39.01
N GLY A 86 -16.65 32.52 -40.30
CA GLY A 86 -17.36 33.63 -40.91
C GLY A 86 -18.84 33.34 -41.13
N THR A 87 -19.15 32.19 -41.70
CA THR A 87 -20.53 31.77 -41.99
C THR A 87 -20.66 30.25 -41.76
N VAL A 88 -21.66 29.84 -41.00
CA VAL A 88 -21.98 28.40 -40.84
C VAL A 88 -23.48 28.21 -40.93
N SER A 89 -23.88 27.11 -41.56
CA SER A 89 -25.25 26.62 -41.37
C SER A 89 -25.40 26.09 -39.93
N GLU A 90 -26.59 26.22 -39.39
CA GLU A 90 -26.94 25.67 -38.07
C GLU A 90 -26.66 24.15 -37.98
N GLU A 91 -26.92 23.44 -39.07
CA GLU A 91 -26.68 22.00 -39.22
C GLU A 91 -25.18 21.65 -39.07
N PHE A 92 -24.30 22.48 -39.65
CA PHE A 92 -22.85 22.25 -39.55
C PHE A 92 -22.33 22.51 -38.12
N ALA A 93 -22.79 23.56 -37.48
CA ALA A 93 -22.42 23.84 -36.08
C ALA A 93 -22.81 22.66 -35.16
N VAL A 94 -24.06 22.18 -35.29
CA VAL A 94 -24.56 21.00 -34.56
C VAL A 94 -23.73 19.74 -34.87
N TYR A 95 -23.34 19.55 -36.12
CA TYR A 95 -22.50 18.42 -36.54
C TYR A 95 -21.14 18.43 -35.83
N CYS A 96 -20.46 19.59 -35.75
CA CYS A 96 -19.17 19.72 -35.09
C CYS A 96 -19.26 19.54 -33.56
N LEU A 97 -20.29 20.11 -32.92
CA LEU A 97 -20.53 19.92 -31.49
C LEU A 97 -20.75 18.43 -31.13
N LYS A 98 -21.54 17.69 -31.94
CA LYS A 98 -21.74 16.25 -31.76
C LYS A 98 -20.45 15.42 -31.94
N ARG A 99 -19.44 15.99 -32.61
CA ARG A 99 -18.14 15.33 -32.86
C ARG A 99 -17.03 15.75 -31.89
N GLY A 100 -17.35 16.56 -30.89
CA GLY A 100 -16.43 16.89 -29.81
C GLY A 100 -15.84 18.30 -29.85
N ALA A 101 -16.39 19.21 -30.70
CA ALA A 101 -16.14 20.64 -30.52
C ALA A 101 -16.92 21.12 -29.28
N ASP A 102 -16.31 21.99 -28.48
CA ASP A 102 -16.92 22.51 -27.23
C ASP A 102 -17.91 23.65 -27.50
N ASP A 103 -17.59 24.50 -28.47
CA ASP A 103 -18.45 25.63 -28.86
C ASP A 103 -18.11 26.09 -30.30
N TYR A 104 -18.93 27.00 -30.80
CA TYR A 104 -18.64 27.75 -32.02
C TYR A 104 -18.89 29.23 -31.81
N VAL A 105 -18.11 30.08 -32.49
CA VAL A 105 -18.23 31.52 -32.46
C VAL A 105 -18.16 32.09 -33.89
N LEU A 106 -19.10 32.98 -34.24
CA LEU A 106 -19.10 33.64 -35.52
C LEU A 106 -18.05 34.77 -35.54
N LYS A 107 -17.25 34.90 -36.61
CA LYS A 107 -16.30 36.01 -36.81
C LYS A 107 -17.01 37.39 -36.75
N SER A 108 -18.32 37.43 -37.08
CA SER A 108 -19.16 38.65 -36.93
C SER A 108 -19.48 39.00 -35.46
N ASN A 109 -19.29 38.06 -34.53
CA ASN A 109 -19.57 38.25 -33.09
C ASN A 109 -18.45 37.73 -32.19
N LEU A 110 -17.24 38.17 -32.40
CA LEU A 110 -16.06 37.80 -31.61
C LEU A 110 -16.13 38.22 -30.13
N SER A 111 -17.07 39.13 -29.77
CA SER A 111 -17.29 39.51 -28.36
C SER A 111 -17.73 38.35 -27.48
N ARG A 112 -18.28 37.25 -28.06
CA ARG A 112 -18.64 36.03 -27.36
C ARG A 112 -17.44 35.09 -27.12
N LEU A 113 -16.36 35.21 -27.89
CA LEU A 113 -15.23 34.29 -27.83
C LEU A 113 -14.55 34.18 -26.46
N PRO A 114 -14.29 35.26 -25.72
CA PRO A 114 -13.70 35.18 -24.37
C PRO A 114 -14.56 34.37 -23.40
N LEU A 115 -15.88 34.49 -23.48
CA LEU A 115 -16.81 33.73 -22.65
C LEU A 115 -16.82 32.24 -23.03
N ALA A 116 -16.84 31.94 -24.33
CA ALA A 116 -16.77 30.58 -24.85
C ALA A 116 -15.51 29.85 -24.37
N ILE A 117 -14.34 30.51 -24.47
CA ILE A 117 -13.06 29.96 -23.99
C ILE A 117 -13.12 29.68 -22.47
N ARG A 118 -13.55 30.65 -21.67
CA ARG A 118 -13.63 30.49 -20.19
C ARG A 118 -14.56 29.33 -19.82
N TYR A 119 -15.71 29.21 -20.49
CA TYR A 119 -16.66 28.14 -20.25
C TYR A 119 -16.09 26.78 -20.60
N ALA A 120 -15.52 26.64 -21.80
CA ALA A 120 -14.94 25.39 -22.26
C ALA A 120 -13.75 24.94 -21.38
N LEU A 121 -12.83 25.86 -21.02
CA LEU A 121 -11.74 25.58 -20.07
C LEU A 121 -12.27 25.10 -18.70
N ARG A 122 -13.33 25.73 -18.20
CA ARG A 122 -13.95 25.32 -16.92
C ARG A 122 -14.58 23.93 -17.00
N GLN A 123 -15.25 23.60 -18.09
CA GLN A 123 -15.86 22.30 -18.31
C GLN A 123 -14.81 21.19 -18.37
N HIS A 124 -13.76 21.37 -19.18
CA HIS A 124 -12.64 20.41 -19.27
C HIS A 124 -11.93 20.21 -17.93
N ARG A 125 -11.70 21.29 -17.18
CA ARG A 125 -11.10 21.22 -15.85
C ARG A 125 -11.98 20.46 -14.86
N ASN A 126 -13.30 20.71 -14.88
CA ASN A 126 -14.24 20.00 -14.00
C ASN A 126 -14.30 18.52 -14.32
N GLU A 127 -14.33 18.16 -15.62
CA GLU A 127 -14.36 16.77 -16.06
C GLU A 127 -13.06 16.04 -15.66
N SER A 128 -11.88 16.68 -15.86
CA SER A 128 -10.60 16.11 -15.41
C SER A 128 -10.57 15.89 -13.91
N ASN A 129 -11.02 16.88 -13.12
CA ASN A 129 -11.07 16.76 -11.67
C ASN A 129 -12.03 15.65 -11.23
N ARG A 130 -13.18 15.51 -11.92
CA ARG A 130 -14.14 14.44 -11.64
C ARG A 130 -13.52 13.06 -11.88
N GLN A 131 -12.84 12.87 -13.01
CA GLN A 131 -12.17 11.61 -13.34
C GLN A 131 -11.07 11.24 -12.32
N ILE A 132 -10.29 12.23 -11.88
CA ILE A 132 -9.27 12.03 -10.84
C ILE A 132 -9.92 11.61 -9.50
N GLN A 133 -11.03 12.28 -9.12
CA GLN A 133 -11.75 11.96 -7.89
C GLN A 133 -12.40 10.56 -7.94
N GLU A 134 -13.00 10.19 -9.07
CA GLU A 134 -13.59 8.87 -9.28
C GLU A 134 -12.53 7.76 -9.18
N GLU A 135 -11.35 7.96 -9.77
CA GLU A 135 -10.24 6.99 -9.69
C GLU A 135 -9.68 6.88 -8.26
N MET A 136 -9.55 8.01 -7.54
CA MET A 136 -9.15 8.00 -6.12
C MET A 136 -10.16 7.26 -5.25
N LEU A 137 -11.46 7.55 -5.45
CA LEU A 137 -12.53 6.89 -4.71
C LEU A 137 -12.57 5.39 -4.98
N ARG A 138 -12.37 4.98 -6.24
CA ARG A 138 -12.29 3.57 -6.60
C ARG A 138 -11.15 2.86 -5.87
N LYS A 139 -9.95 3.43 -5.86
CA LYS A 139 -8.80 2.87 -5.14
C LYS A 139 -9.04 2.76 -3.64
N GLN A 140 -9.61 3.81 -3.03
CA GLN A 140 -9.96 3.77 -1.60
C GLN A 140 -11.01 2.69 -1.29
N ASN A 141 -12.00 2.52 -2.16
CA ASN A 141 -13.02 1.48 -1.97
C ASN A 141 -12.44 0.07 -2.11
N GLU A 142 -11.54 -0.17 -3.08
CA GLU A 142 -10.83 -1.44 -3.22
C GLU A 142 -9.99 -1.76 -1.96
N GLU A 143 -9.30 -0.75 -1.41
CA GLU A 143 -8.54 -0.91 -0.17
C GLU A 143 -9.43 -1.19 1.05
N LEU A 144 -10.55 -0.48 1.18
CA LEU A 144 -11.53 -0.72 2.26
C LEU A 144 -12.13 -2.12 2.18
N ILE A 145 -12.48 -2.61 0.98
CA ILE A 145 -12.99 -3.97 0.78
C ILE A 145 -11.94 -4.99 1.24
N LYS A 146 -10.67 -4.80 0.87
CA LYS A 146 -9.57 -5.67 1.28
C LYS A 146 -9.44 -5.70 2.80
N ILE A 147 -9.40 -4.53 3.46
CA ILE A 147 -9.31 -4.43 4.93
C ILE A 147 -10.51 -5.11 5.60
N ASN A 148 -11.72 -4.95 5.05
CA ASN A 148 -12.90 -5.58 5.60
C ASN A 148 -12.85 -7.12 5.51
N HIS A 149 -12.41 -7.67 4.38
CA HIS A 149 -12.19 -9.11 4.25
C HIS A 149 -11.11 -9.64 5.21
N GLU A 150 -10.02 -8.89 5.42
CA GLU A 150 -9.00 -9.25 6.40
C GLU A 150 -9.56 -9.23 7.83
N LEU A 151 -10.41 -8.24 8.16
CA LEU A 151 -11.09 -8.15 9.46
C LEU A 151 -12.06 -9.31 9.68
N ASP A 152 -12.88 -9.67 8.68
CA ASP A 152 -13.80 -10.79 8.77
C ASP A 152 -13.06 -12.12 8.99
N ALA A 153 -11.97 -12.34 8.25
CA ALA A 153 -11.10 -13.50 8.42
C ALA A 153 -10.48 -13.54 9.83
N PHE A 154 -10.07 -12.37 10.35
CA PHE A 154 -9.57 -12.21 11.72
C PHE A 154 -10.62 -12.62 12.76
N VAL A 155 -11.82 -12.04 12.71
CA VAL A 155 -12.91 -12.33 13.66
C VAL A 155 -13.28 -13.81 13.64
N TYR A 156 -13.38 -14.41 12.43
CA TYR A 156 -13.69 -15.82 12.27
C TYR A 156 -12.62 -16.72 12.91
N SER A 157 -11.34 -16.45 12.61
CA SER A 157 -10.25 -17.30 13.09
C SER A 157 -10.04 -17.16 14.60
N VAL A 158 -10.12 -15.94 15.16
CA VAL A 158 -10.09 -15.71 16.61
C VAL A 158 -11.21 -16.48 17.29
N SER A 159 -12.43 -16.41 16.76
CA SER A 159 -13.59 -17.12 17.33
C SER A 159 -13.41 -18.63 17.33
N HIS A 160 -12.84 -19.18 16.24
CA HIS A 160 -12.54 -20.62 16.13
C HIS A 160 -11.46 -21.03 17.13
N ASP A 161 -10.36 -20.29 17.21
CA ASP A 161 -9.20 -20.63 18.04
C ASP A 161 -9.46 -20.45 19.55
N LEU A 162 -10.41 -19.60 19.92
CA LEU A 162 -10.90 -19.49 21.29
C LEU A 162 -11.92 -20.61 21.62
N ARG A 163 -12.80 -20.96 20.68
CA ARG A 163 -13.84 -21.97 20.90
C ARG A 163 -13.27 -23.38 21.06
N SER A 164 -12.25 -23.75 20.28
CA SER A 164 -11.66 -25.10 20.30
C SER A 164 -11.15 -25.52 21.70
N PRO A 165 -10.25 -24.76 22.37
CA PRO A 165 -9.78 -25.09 23.71
C PRO A 165 -10.89 -25.01 24.77
N LEU A 166 -11.85 -24.08 24.64
CA LEU A 166 -13.03 -24.04 25.53
C LEU A 166 -13.87 -25.30 25.42
N SER A 167 -14.13 -25.79 24.20
CA SER A 167 -14.85 -27.03 23.97
C SER A 167 -14.12 -28.25 24.57
N SER A 168 -12.77 -28.27 24.49
CA SER A 168 -11.94 -29.30 25.10
C SER A 168 -12.08 -29.32 26.63
N ILE A 169 -12.01 -28.12 27.25
CA ILE A 169 -12.20 -27.99 28.73
C ILE A 169 -13.60 -28.47 29.12
N LEU A 170 -14.64 -28.01 28.44
CA LEU A 170 -16.03 -28.42 28.72
C LEU A 170 -16.23 -29.93 28.53
N GLY A 171 -15.59 -30.51 27.49
CA GLY A 171 -15.63 -31.96 27.26
C GLY A 171 -15.04 -32.76 28.43
N VAL A 172 -13.85 -32.35 28.90
CA VAL A 172 -13.20 -32.98 30.05
C VAL A 172 -14.04 -32.81 31.34
N ILE A 173 -14.60 -31.64 31.59
CA ILE A 173 -15.48 -31.37 32.74
C ILE A 173 -16.74 -32.27 32.68
N ASN A 174 -17.31 -32.45 31.48
CA ASN A 174 -18.48 -33.32 31.33
C ASN A 174 -18.15 -34.79 31.60
N ILE A 175 -16.99 -35.30 31.19
CA ILE A 175 -16.52 -36.63 31.50
C ILE A 175 -16.39 -36.80 33.03
N LEU A 176 -15.74 -35.83 33.71
CA LEU A 176 -15.58 -35.83 35.16
C LEU A 176 -16.91 -35.80 35.93
N LYS A 177 -17.96 -35.19 35.34
CA LYS A 177 -19.30 -35.15 35.96
C LYS A 177 -20.09 -36.45 35.79
N LEU A 178 -19.85 -37.17 34.70
CA LEU A 178 -20.60 -38.40 34.37
C LEU A 178 -20.07 -39.63 35.12
N ASP A 179 -18.80 -39.65 35.46
CA ASP A 179 -18.18 -40.78 36.16
C ASP A 179 -17.63 -40.31 37.51
N THR A 180 -18.29 -40.73 38.60
CA THR A 180 -17.93 -40.40 39.99
C THR A 180 -16.86 -41.31 40.56
N ASN A 181 -16.49 -42.42 39.87
CA ASN A 181 -15.53 -43.42 40.32
C ASN A 181 -14.25 -43.46 39.47
N ILE A 182 -13.79 -42.34 38.96
CA ILE A 182 -12.58 -42.25 38.12
C ILE A 182 -11.34 -42.56 38.98
N PRO A 183 -10.46 -43.50 38.56
CA PRO A 183 -9.17 -43.73 39.24
C PRO A 183 -8.30 -42.47 39.25
N PRO A 184 -7.33 -42.36 40.18
CA PRO A 184 -6.49 -41.17 40.30
C PRO A 184 -5.66 -40.87 39.04
N GLU A 185 -5.13 -41.90 38.36
CA GLU A 185 -4.27 -41.70 37.15
C GLU A 185 -4.96 -40.96 36.02
N PRO A 186 -6.18 -41.30 35.55
CA PRO A 186 -6.87 -40.51 34.52
C PRO A 186 -7.19 -39.09 34.95
N ILE A 187 -7.39 -38.80 36.25
CA ILE A 187 -7.65 -37.44 36.74
C ILE A 187 -6.47 -36.53 36.45
N PHE A 188 -5.25 -36.98 36.66
CA PHE A 188 -4.05 -36.19 36.34
C PHE A 188 -3.93 -35.86 34.83
N GLU A 189 -4.32 -36.81 33.98
CA GLU A 189 -4.35 -36.57 32.55
C GLU A 189 -5.41 -35.51 32.16
N TYR A 190 -6.60 -35.60 32.74
CA TYR A 190 -7.68 -34.64 32.53
C TYR A 190 -7.29 -33.23 33.01
N VAL A 191 -6.67 -33.10 34.18
CA VAL A 191 -6.14 -31.81 34.67
C VAL A 191 -5.09 -31.25 33.70
N ARG A 192 -4.15 -32.06 33.21
CA ARG A 192 -3.16 -31.67 32.22
C ARG A 192 -3.78 -31.21 30.91
N MET A 193 -4.86 -31.87 30.44
CA MET A 193 -5.59 -31.44 29.24
C MET A 193 -6.27 -30.09 29.44
N ILE A 194 -6.85 -29.83 30.60
CA ILE A 194 -7.44 -28.53 30.95
C ILE A 194 -6.35 -27.46 30.98
N GLU A 195 -5.25 -27.72 31.72
CA GLU A 195 -4.12 -26.80 31.82
C GLU A 195 -3.56 -26.40 30.42
N LYS A 196 -3.32 -27.38 29.56
CA LYS A 196 -2.88 -27.17 28.17
C LYS A 196 -3.86 -26.32 27.38
N SER A 197 -5.17 -26.52 27.61
CA SER A 197 -6.21 -25.74 26.91
C SER A 197 -6.27 -24.29 27.41
N VAL A 198 -6.10 -24.07 28.71
CA VAL A 198 -6.02 -22.73 29.32
C VAL A 198 -4.79 -21.98 28.81
N LEU A 199 -3.61 -22.61 28.79
CA LEU A 199 -2.39 -22.02 28.28
C LEU A 199 -2.53 -21.61 26.79
N LYS A 200 -3.20 -22.44 25.99
CA LYS A 200 -3.48 -22.12 24.59
C LYS A 200 -4.41 -20.93 24.44
N LEU A 201 -5.43 -20.78 25.32
CA LEU A 201 -6.30 -19.60 25.34
C LEU A 201 -5.53 -18.34 25.68
N ASP A 202 -4.68 -18.40 26.71
CA ASP A 202 -3.85 -17.24 27.10
C ASP A 202 -2.90 -16.83 25.97
N GLU A 203 -2.24 -17.78 25.31
CA GLU A 203 -1.37 -17.51 24.16
C GLU A 203 -2.14 -16.80 23.02
N THR A 204 -3.37 -17.25 22.73
CA THR A 204 -4.24 -16.64 21.71
C THR A 204 -4.62 -15.22 22.10
N LEU A 205 -5.01 -14.98 23.36
CA LEU A 205 -5.35 -13.66 23.89
C LEU A 205 -4.16 -12.70 23.82
N GLN A 206 -2.96 -13.15 24.21
CA GLN A 206 -1.74 -12.33 24.13
C GLN A 206 -1.41 -11.98 22.67
N GLY A 207 -1.60 -12.89 21.74
CA GLY A 207 -1.46 -12.63 20.31
C GLY A 207 -2.40 -11.52 19.82
N ILE A 208 -3.67 -11.56 20.22
CA ILE A 208 -4.69 -10.56 19.86
C ILE A 208 -4.33 -9.18 20.46
N LEU A 209 -3.92 -9.15 21.73
CA LEU A 209 -3.53 -7.92 22.41
C LEU A 209 -2.30 -7.27 21.74
N ASN A 210 -1.29 -8.09 21.42
CA ASN A 210 -0.10 -7.62 20.71
C ASN A 210 -0.43 -7.08 19.32
N TYR A 211 -1.31 -7.76 18.57
CA TYR A 211 -1.82 -7.27 17.29
C TYR A 211 -2.51 -5.91 17.45
N SER A 212 -3.47 -5.80 18.39
CA SER A 212 -4.22 -4.56 18.61
C SER A 212 -3.33 -3.39 19.01
N ARG A 213 -2.34 -3.62 19.89
CA ARG A 213 -1.37 -2.58 20.30
C ARG A 213 -0.45 -2.17 19.15
N ASN A 214 0.02 -3.13 18.36
CA ASN A 214 0.88 -2.85 17.20
C ASN A 214 0.14 -2.05 16.13
N ALA A 215 -1.16 -2.34 15.90
CA ALA A 215 -1.97 -1.68 14.88
C ALA A 215 -2.29 -0.21 15.21
N ARG A 216 -2.59 0.13 16.47
CA ARG A 216 -3.18 1.41 16.89
C ARG A 216 -2.21 2.50 17.36
N GLY A 217 -0.97 2.15 17.74
CA GLY A 217 -0.06 3.12 18.36
C GLY A 217 0.77 3.91 17.34
N ASP A 218 0.97 5.20 17.61
CA ASP A 218 2.03 5.98 16.97
C ASP A 218 3.40 5.40 17.31
N LEU A 219 4.41 5.68 16.47
CA LEU A 219 5.77 5.24 16.72
C LEU A 219 6.39 6.06 17.87
N LEU A 220 6.81 5.37 18.91
CA LEU A 220 7.56 5.97 20.01
C LEU A 220 9.06 5.71 19.81
N ILE A 221 9.73 6.64 19.11
CA ILE A 221 11.14 6.51 18.78
C ILE A 221 11.99 6.87 19.99
N SER A 222 12.81 5.93 20.44
CA SER A 222 13.79 6.10 21.53
C SER A 222 15.13 5.49 21.12
N GLU A 223 16.17 5.82 21.85
CA GLU A 223 17.46 5.14 21.72
C GLU A 223 17.37 3.75 22.34
N VAL A 224 17.72 2.72 21.57
CA VAL A 224 17.62 1.32 21.97
C VAL A 224 18.97 0.62 21.89
N ASN A 225 19.39 0.00 23.00
CA ASN A 225 20.52 -0.91 23.01
C ASN A 225 20.07 -2.30 22.50
N VAL A 226 20.43 -2.63 21.27
CA VAL A 226 20.00 -3.88 20.61
C VAL A 226 20.47 -5.12 21.40
N ARG A 227 21.71 -5.11 21.95
CA ARG A 227 22.24 -6.24 22.71
C ARG A 227 21.46 -6.50 24.00
N ASP A 228 21.15 -5.43 24.73
CA ASP A 228 20.40 -5.53 25.98
C ASP A 228 18.96 -5.96 25.72
N GLN A 229 18.35 -5.47 24.63
CA GLN A 229 17.00 -5.88 24.22
C GLN A 229 16.94 -7.36 23.85
N ILE A 230 17.92 -7.89 23.09
CA ILE A 230 17.99 -9.31 22.77
C ILE A 230 18.14 -10.15 24.06
N ARG A 231 19.03 -9.74 24.99
CA ARG A 231 19.21 -10.46 26.26
C ARG A 231 17.92 -10.47 27.09
N LYS A 232 17.27 -9.32 27.25
CA LYS A 232 16.00 -9.18 27.96
C LYS A 232 14.95 -10.15 27.43
N VAL A 233 14.77 -10.23 26.11
CA VAL A 233 13.83 -11.14 25.48
C VAL A 233 14.22 -12.61 25.72
N ILE A 234 15.49 -12.98 25.61
CA ILE A 234 15.95 -14.34 25.91
C ILE A 234 15.66 -14.72 27.37
N ASP A 235 15.90 -13.80 28.31
CA ASP A 235 15.64 -14.01 29.73
C ASP A 235 14.13 -14.16 30.04
N GLU A 236 13.28 -13.38 29.36
CA GLU A 236 11.82 -13.50 29.47
C GLU A 236 11.29 -14.86 28.98
N LEU A 237 11.94 -15.41 27.96
CA LEU A 237 11.56 -16.70 27.33
C LEU A 237 12.15 -17.92 28.04
N ARG A 238 12.98 -17.77 29.10
CA ARG A 238 13.71 -18.87 29.76
C ARG A 238 12.83 -19.97 30.34
N TYR A 239 11.55 -19.69 30.59
CA TYR A 239 10.60 -20.66 31.15
C TYR A 239 9.79 -21.38 30.08
N ILE A 240 10.02 -21.12 28.80
CA ILE A 240 9.38 -21.85 27.71
C ILE A 240 9.95 -23.28 27.65
N GLU A 241 9.07 -24.25 27.47
CA GLU A 241 9.42 -25.67 27.32
C GLU A 241 10.44 -25.86 26.18
N GLY A 242 11.52 -26.57 26.43
CA GLY A 242 12.57 -26.85 25.47
C GLY A 242 13.72 -25.83 25.44
N MET A 243 13.64 -24.74 26.20
CA MET A 243 14.68 -23.69 26.26
C MET A 243 16.04 -24.23 26.74
N ASP A 244 16.02 -25.19 27.65
CA ASP A 244 17.20 -25.85 28.21
C ASP A 244 18.07 -26.58 27.16
N LYS A 245 17.49 -26.94 26.02
CA LYS A 245 18.17 -27.62 24.90
C LYS A 245 18.70 -26.68 23.85
N ILE A 246 18.50 -25.36 23.99
CA ILE A 246 18.87 -24.37 23.00
C ILE A 246 20.14 -23.61 23.40
N SER A 247 21.08 -23.54 22.46
CA SER A 247 22.28 -22.73 22.59
C SER A 247 22.11 -21.44 21.79
N PHE A 248 22.17 -20.28 22.47
CA PHE A 248 22.11 -18.97 21.83
C PHE A 248 23.50 -18.44 21.50
N GLN A 249 23.66 -17.97 20.26
CA GLN A 249 24.85 -17.28 19.79
C GLN A 249 24.45 -15.87 19.36
N VAL A 250 24.79 -14.87 20.17
CA VAL A 250 24.40 -13.47 19.93
C VAL A 250 25.60 -12.64 19.55
N ASN A 251 25.58 -12.10 18.35
CA ASN A 251 26.62 -11.21 17.83
C ASN A 251 26.01 -9.86 17.41
N VAL A 252 26.37 -8.79 18.11
CA VAL A 252 25.89 -7.44 17.80
C VAL A 252 27.07 -6.57 17.41
N ASN A 253 27.09 -6.09 16.19
CA ASN A 253 28.12 -5.27 15.58
C ASN A 253 27.62 -3.83 15.36
N GLY A 254 28.55 -2.89 15.35
CA GLY A 254 28.30 -1.46 15.14
C GLY A 254 28.44 -0.67 16.43
N HIS A 255 28.89 0.58 16.26
CA HIS A 255 29.09 1.54 17.37
C HIS A 255 28.05 2.68 17.34
N THR A 256 27.09 2.60 16.41
CA THR A 256 26.07 3.62 16.21
C THR A 256 24.87 3.32 17.11
N ALA A 257 24.32 4.32 17.77
CA ALA A 257 23.07 4.19 18.49
C ALA A 257 21.91 3.88 17.53
N LEU A 258 21.01 3.00 17.93
CA LEU A 258 19.79 2.70 17.18
C LEU A 258 18.64 3.53 17.75
N PHE A 259 17.98 4.32 16.92
CA PHE A 259 16.76 5.03 17.25
C PHE A 259 15.56 4.35 16.56
N THR A 260 14.74 3.70 17.35
CA THR A 260 13.58 2.95 16.88
C THR A 260 12.52 2.84 17.99
N ASP A 261 11.39 2.19 17.68
CA ASP A 261 10.38 1.87 18.68
C ASP A 261 10.77 0.59 19.42
N GLU A 262 11.12 0.74 20.70
CA GLU A 262 11.59 -0.36 21.57
C GLU A 262 10.53 -1.46 21.71
N TYR A 263 9.24 -1.10 21.86
CA TYR A 263 8.16 -2.07 22.00
C TYR A 263 8.02 -2.94 20.75
N ARG A 264 8.02 -2.33 19.57
CA ARG A 264 7.91 -3.08 18.29
C ARG A 264 9.13 -3.95 18.03
N LEU A 265 10.33 -3.47 18.38
CA LEU A 265 11.54 -4.30 18.30
C LEU A 265 11.46 -5.50 19.26
N SER A 266 10.94 -5.29 20.49
CA SER A 266 10.69 -6.38 21.43
C SER A 266 9.70 -7.42 20.89
N VAL A 267 8.59 -6.96 20.32
CA VAL A 267 7.57 -7.83 19.69
C VAL A 267 8.18 -8.70 18.58
N ILE A 268 9.00 -8.09 17.73
CA ILE A 268 9.71 -8.79 16.65
C ILE A 268 10.62 -9.88 17.23
N LEU A 269 11.49 -9.51 18.17
CA LEU A 269 12.43 -10.44 18.79
C LEU A 269 11.73 -11.59 19.51
N THR A 270 10.72 -11.28 20.33
CA THR A 270 9.94 -12.29 21.08
C THR A 270 9.32 -13.31 20.14
N ASN A 271 8.68 -12.88 19.06
CA ASN A 271 8.06 -13.79 18.10
C ASN A 271 9.07 -14.64 17.35
N LEU A 272 10.19 -14.09 16.90
CA LEU A 272 11.20 -14.85 16.17
C LEU A 272 11.94 -15.84 17.06
N ILE A 273 12.34 -15.43 18.27
CA ILE A 273 13.05 -16.29 19.22
C ILE A 273 12.11 -17.40 19.73
N SER A 274 10.87 -17.08 20.10
CA SER A 274 9.91 -18.10 20.52
C SER A 274 9.60 -19.11 19.42
N ASN A 275 9.52 -18.68 18.15
CA ASN A 275 9.38 -19.61 17.03
C ASN A 275 10.60 -20.52 16.89
N ALA A 276 11.82 -19.99 17.01
CA ALA A 276 13.05 -20.80 16.95
C ALA A 276 13.10 -21.85 18.06
N ILE A 277 12.56 -21.53 19.27
CA ILE A 277 12.44 -22.49 20.38
C ILE A 277 11.37 -23.54 20.06
N LYS A 278 10.15 -23.12 19.69
CA LYS A 278 9.01 -24.00 19.44
C LYS A 278 9.23 -25.01 18.31
N TYR A 279 9.96 -24.58 17.26
CA TYR A 279 10.22 -25.40 16.07
C TYR A 279 11.62 -26.02 16.05
N ALA A 280 12.29 -26.10 17.21
CA ALA A 280 13.54 -26.82 17.36
C ALA A 280 13.38 -28.32 17.00
N ASP A 281 14.35 -28.88 16.27
CA ASP A 281 14.31 -30.29 15.90
C ASP A 281 14.76 -31.16 17.08
N GLN A 282 13.82 -31.85 17.73
CA GLN A 282 14.07 -32.70 18.88
C GLN A 282 14.99 -33.91 18.58
N ARG A 283 15.25 -34.24 17.31
CA ARG A 283 16.17 -35.29 16.88
C ARG A 283 17.63 -34.87 16.93
N LYS A 284 17.88 -33.55 17.02
CA LYS A 284 19.24 -33.00 17.09
C LYS A 284 19.70 -32.98 18.55
N GLU A 285 20.95 -33.36 18.79
CA GLU A 285 21.55 -33.32 20.13
C GLU A 285 21.57 -31.91 20.73
N ARG A 286 21.76 -30.89 19.87
CA ARG A 286 21.71 -29.46 20.26
C ARG A 286 21.00 -28.64 19.22
N SER A 287 20.05 -27.86 19.69
CA SER A 287 19.47 -26.80 18.88
C SER A 287 20.23 -25.50 19.08
N VAL A 288 20.50 -24.81 17.99
CA VAL A 288 21.27 -23.57 17.97
C VAL A 288 20.43 -22.46 17.36
N VAL A 289 20.35 -21.33 18.06
CA VAL A 289 19.76 -20.08 17.56
C VAL A 289 20.83 -19.02 17.49
N GLN A 290 21.13 -18.57 16.27
CA GLN A 290 22.10 -17.49 16.00
C GLN A 290 21.36 -16.19 15.76
N ILE A 291 21.74 -15.14 16.48
CA ILE A 291 21.19 -13.79 16.32
C ILE A 291 22.34 -12.84 15.99
N GLU A 292 22.34 -12.37 14.76
CA GLU A 292 23.31 -11.39 14.28
C GLU A 292 22.60 -10.06 14.07
N ALA A 293 23.14 -8.99 14.63
CA ALA A 293 22.62 -7.63 14.45
C ALA A 293 23.76 -6.68 14.08
N THR A 294 23.53 -5.86 13.05
CA THR A 294 24.47 -4.82 12.63
C THR A 294 23.73 -3.48 12.59
N VAL A 295 24.19 -2.53 13.41
CA VAL A 295 23.64 -1.18 13.48
C VAL A 295 24.55 -0.24 12.70
N THR A 296 23.96 0.44 11.71
CA THR A 296 24.60 1.50 10.93
C THR A 296 23.88 2.83 11.12
N PRO A 297 24.43 3.97 10.68
CA PRO A 297 23.71 5.23 10.69
C PRO A 297 22.38 5.21 9.93
N ALA A 298 22.26 4.38 8.87
CA ALA A 298 21.10 4.31 8.01
C ALA A 298 20.05 3.28 8.48
N HIS A 299 20.49 2.14 9.04
CA HIS A 299 19.57 1.03 9.35
C HIS A 299 20.17 0.03 10.35
N LEU A 300 19.28 -0.73 10.98
CA LEU A 300 19.57 -2.00 11.64
C LEU A 300 19.32 -3.13 10.65
N VAL A 301 20.29 -4.03 10.47
CA VAL A 301 20.08 -5.35 9.86
C VAL A 301 20.18 -6.39 10.96
N MET A 302 19.14 -7.22 11.10
CA MET A 302 19.11 -8.31 12.06
C MET A 302 18.79 -9.63 11.37
N ILE A 303 19.51 -10.67 11.70
CA ILE A 303 19.34 -12.03 11.20
C ILE A 303 19.13 -12.94 12.38
N VAL A 304 18.01 -13.66 12.38
CA VAL A 304 17.74 -14.75 13.32
C VAL A 304 17.76 -16.05 12.52
N ARG A 305 18.66 -16.96 12.88
CA ARG A 305 18.85 -18.26 12.23
C ARG A 305 18.70 -19.35 13.26
N ASP A 306 17.88 -20.36 12.98
CA ASP A 306 17.75 -21.59 13.77
C ASP A 306 18.04 -22.82 12.91
N ASN A 307 18.53 -23.88 13.55
CA ASN A 307 18.72 -25.18 12.94
C ASN A 307 17.54 -26.13 13.19
N GLY A 308 16.34 -25.63 13.33
CA GLY A 308 15.11 -26.38 13.60
C GLY A 308 14.62 -27.24 12.44
N ILE A 309 13.31 -27.56 12.47
CA ILE A 309 12.67 -28.41 11.46
C ILE A 309 12.58 -27.78 10.06
N GLY A 310 12.78 -26.48 9.93
CA GLY A 310 12.64 -25.74 8.67
C GLY A 310 11.19 -25.63 8.16
N ILE A 311 11.03 -24.94 7.04
CA ILE A 311 9.73 -24.66 6.40
C ILE A 311 9.77 -25.19 4.97
N PRO A 312 8.77 -25.98 4.51
CA PRO A 312 8.66 -26.39 3.11
C PRO A 312 8.53 -25.19 2.18
N LYS A 313 9.13 -25.27 0.97
CA LYS A 313 9.16 -24.15 0.01
C LYS A 313 7.76 -23.63 -0.37
N GLU A 314 6.78 -24.51 -0.49
CA GLU A 314 5.40 -24.19 -0.82
C GLU A 314 4.69 -23.31 0.22
N HIS A 315 5.20 -23.30 1.45
CA HIS A 315 4.62 -22.50 2.54
C HIS A 315 5.30 -21.15 2.73
N ILE A 316 6.53 -20.95 2.23
CA ILE A 316 7.34 -19.73 2.48
C ILE A 316 6.60 -18.44 2.07
N SER A 317 5.90 -18.45 0.94
CA SER A 317 5.14 -17.27 0.48
C SER A 317 3.92 -16.93 1.34
N ARG A 318 3.45 -17.88 2.16
CA ARG A 318 2.22 -17.78 2.95
C ARG A 318 2.45 -17.64 4.46
N VAL A 319 3.68 -17.86 4.95
CA VAL A 319 3.98 -17.87 6.40
C VAL A 319 3.73 -16.54 7.11
N PHE A 320 3.68 -15.45 6.36
CA PHE A 320 3.30 -14.14 6.88
C PHE A 320 1.80 -13.88 6.83
N GLY A 321 1.01 -14.82 6.32
CA GLY A 321 -0.45 -14.71 6.32
C GLY A 321 -1.00 -14.82 7.74
N MET A 322 -2.05 -14.06 8.02
CA MET A 322 -2.74 -14.08 9.29
C MET A 322 -3.32 -15.47 9.56
N PHE A 323 -3.11 -16.04 10.76
CA PHE A 323 -3.52 -17.39 11.18
C PHE A 323 -2.98 -18.54 10.32
N TYR A 324 -1.97 -18.26 9.49
CA TYR A 324 -1.40 -19.29 8.66
C TYR A 324 -0.53 -20.26 9.47
N ARG A 325 -0.77 -21.56 9.28
CA ARG A 325 -0.01 -22.67 9.88
C ARG A 325 0.40 -23.62 8.78
N ALA A 326 1.70 -23.95 8.71
CA ALA A 326 2.22 -24.86 7.68
C ALA A 326 1.74 -26.29 7.86
N THR A 327 1.43 -26.70 9.12
CA THR A 327 0.87 -28.03 9.44
C THR A 327 -0.12 -27.90 10.61
N GLU A 328 -1.08 -28.81 10.71
CA GLU A 328 -2.00 -28.88 11.87
C GLU A 328 -1.29 -29.13 13.21
N LYS A 329 -0.11 -29.76 13.14
CA LYS A 329 0.76 -30.00 14.31
C LYS A 329 1.57 -28.78 14.74
N SER A 330 1.54 -27.68 13.96
CA SER A 330 2.25 -26.45 14.32
C SER A 330 1.69 -25.87 15.62
N MET A 331 2.55 -25.58 16.59
CA MET A 331 2.17 -24.96 17.86
C MET A 331 1.88 -23.47 17.67
N GLY A 332 0.82 -22.95 18.31
CA GLY A 332 0.47 -21.54 18.34
C GLY A 332 -0.68 -21.13 17.43
N ALA A 333 -1.13 -19.87 17.58
CA ALA A 333 -2.30 -19.29 16.91
C ALA A 333 -2.06 -18.90 15.44
N GLY A 334 -0.83 -19.07 14.89
CA GLY A 334 -0.51 -18.63 13.52
C GLY A 334 -0.42 -17.10 13.35
N LEU A 335 -0.30 -16.35 14.45
CA LEU A 335 -0.21 -14.89 14.45
C LEU A 335 1.23 -14.37 14.51
N GLY A 336 2.21 -15.17 14.98
CA GLY A 336 3.55 -14.68 15.31
C GLY A 336 4.27 -14.01 14.15
N LEU A 337 4.40 -14.69 13.00
CA LEU A 337 5.09 -14.11 11.82
C LEU A 337 4.28 -12.98 11.15
N TYR A 338 2.97 -13.03 11.22
CA TYR A 338 2.11 -11.94 10.78
C TYR A 338 2.35 -10.66 11.62
N ILE A 339 2.39 -10.80 12.95
CA ILE A 339 2.70 -9.69 13.87
C ILE A 339 4.10 -9.12 13.61
N VAL A 340 5.08 -10.00 13.33
CA VAL A 340 6.44 -9.56 12.94
C VAL A 340 6.40 -8.72 11.67
N LYS A 341 5.68 -9.19 10.63
CA LYS A 341 5.54 -8.46 9.36
C LYS A 341 4.90 -7.10 9.58
N GLU A 342 3.79 -7.03 10.30
CA GLU A 342 3.09 -5.78 10.64
C GLU A 342 3.99 -4.81 11.43
N ALA A 343 4.75 -5.31 12.42
CA ALA A 343 5.68 -4.49 13.20
C ALA A 343 6.82 -3.93 12.33
N VAL A 344 7.38 -4.76 11.44
CA VAL A 344 8.43 -4.34 10.51
C VAL A 344 7.89 -3.31 9.51
N ASP A 345 6.69 -3.49 8.96
CA ASP A 345 6.06 -2.56 8.03
C ASP A 345 5.76 -1.19 8.71
N LYS A 346 5.27 -1.20 9.96
CA LYS A 346 5.09 0.01 10.77
C LYS A 346 6.41 0.75 10.99
N LEU A 347 7.51 0.03 11.18
CA LEU A 347 8.85 0.61 11.28
C LEU A 347 9.41 1.07 9.93
N SER A 348 8.68 0.90 8.83
CA SER A 348 9.11 1.15 7.44
C SER A 348 10.32 0.31 7.05
N GLY A 349 10.38 -0.92 7.56
CA GLY A 349 11.43 -1.89 7.32
C GLY A 349 11.09 -2.91 6.24
N SER A 350 11.92 -3.94 6.15
CA SER A 350 11.68 -5.11 5.30
C SER A 350 12.03 -6.40 6.02
N ILE A 351 11.32 -7.49 5.69
CA ILE A 351 11.55 -8.82 6.22
C ILE A 351 11.64 -9.83 5.08
N VAL A 352 12.63 -10.72 5.18
CA VAL A 352 12.84 -11.82 4.23
C VAL A 352 13.07 -13.11 5.02
N ILE A 353 12.41 -14.19 4.62
CA ILE A 353 12.58 -15.52 5.19
C ILE A 353 13.19 -16.47 4.16
N GLN A 354 14.17 -17.24 4.57
CA GLN A 354 14.78 -18.32 3.82
C GLN A 354 14.77 -19.57 4.70
N SER A 355 14.31 -20.68 4.20
CA SER A 355 14.27 -21.92 4.98
C SER A 355 14.44 -23.14 4.10
N GLN A 356 15.06 -24.18 4.67
CA GLN A 356 15.19 -25.50 4.09
C GLN A 356 14.68 -26.53 5.09
N LEU A 357 13.69 -27.30 4.66
CA LEU A 357 13.06 -28.34 5.47
C LEU A 357 14.09 -29.32 6.03
N GLY A 358 14.04 -29.61 7.33
CA GLY A 358 14.96 -30.48 8.05
C GLY A 358 16.33 -29.86 8.35
N THR A 359 16.61 -28.64 7.91
CA THR A 359 17.95 -28.05 8.01
C THR A 359 17.96 -26.78 8.86
N GLU A 360 17.33 -25.71 8.39
CA GLU A 360 17.38 -24.38 9.04
C GLU A 360 16.25 -23.45 8.61
N THR A 361 16.02 -22.44 9.42
CA THR A 361 15.25 -21.23 9.04
C THR A 361 16.09 -19.98 9.33
N LEU A 362 16.12 -19.07 8.37
CA LEU A 362 16.77 -17.77 8.47
C LEU A 362 15.75 -16.67 8.21
N VAL A 363 15.60 -15.77 9.16
CA VAL A 363 14.77 -14.55 9.03
C VAL A 363 15.69 -13.35 9.08
N ARG A 364 15.68 -12.54 8.01
CA ARG A 364 16.40 -11.27 7.91
C ARG A 364 15.43 -10.12 7.98
N ILE A 365 15.71 -9.17 8.87
CA ILE A 365 14.95 -7.92 9.04
C ILE A 365 15.89 -6.75 8.81
N THR A 366 15.38 -5.74 8.10
CA THR A 366 16.06 -4.45 7.94
C THR A 366 15.11 -3.36 8.41
N ILE A 367 15.53 -2.53 9.36
CA ILE A 367 14.74 -1.44 9.93
C ILE A 367 15.53 -0.14 9.79
N PRO A 368 14.95 0.96 9.30
CA PRO A 368 15.60 2.27 9.26
C PRO A 368 16.03 2.72 10.65
N ASN A 369 17.25 3.22 10.79
CA ASN A 369 17.71 3.91 11.98
C ASN A 369 17.21 5.36 11.94
N ARG A 370 16.24 5.69 12.77
CA ARG A 370 15.62 7.02 12.81
C ARG A 370 16.45 7.95 13.71
N LEU A 371 17.71 8.20 13.33
CA LEU A 371 18.49 9.25 13.98
C LEU A 371 17.62 10.49 14.04
N LEU A 372 17.31 10.95 15.26
CA LEU A 372 16.62 12.22 15.47
C LEU A 372 17.48 13.30 14.80
N ASN A 373 17.03 13.83 13.69
CA ASN A 373 17.54 15.10 13.20
C ASN A 373 17.27 16.13 14.31
N ARG A 374 18.25 16.33 15.19
CA ARG A 374 18.31 17.51 16.03
C ARG A 374 18.55 18.69 15.09
N GLN A 375 17.47 19.28 14.57
CA GLN A 375 17.44 20.67 14.16
C GLN A 375 16.87 21.49 15.30
#